data_f227c403c922a3410fa2c571bcb9220e
#
_entry.id   f227c403c922a3410fa2c571bcb9220e
#
_cell.length_a   1.000
_cell.length_b   1.000
_cell.length_c   1.000
_cell.angle_alpha   90.00
_cell.angle_beta   90.00
_cell.angle_gamma   90.00
#
_symmetry.space_group_name_H-M   'P 1'
#
loop_
_entity.id
_entity.type
_entity.pdbx_description
1 polymer ?
#
loop_
_entity_poly.entity_id
_entity_poly.type
_entity_poly.pdbx_seq_one_letter_code
_entity_poly.pdbx_strand_id
1 'polypeptide(L)'
;MKRISLEVIAPPKTWQINAVKQWAAAVARILDTHGISCLNLPEVTEETRPGRRAIPFSPKMDHVRFGELVREQQPGLTIIPHKRSVRLPTKEFARWVQQLVDKNIRHIVAVGGESHTISYPGLSVPEAATFVTRSFPRIKVGGITIFTRKDEVKRIVAKVKSGITFFLSQIIFEASPMRRVLSELKRQCEDEQLEFPDVYVSLAPAARIRDLVFMQWLGVQLPPTLLSLLANKDEPRVEARTFEVLKKLIDEVVEVMAKVTSNVGFNIGHVVYDNLDLSERLIELVSSRADA
;
A
#
# COMPACT_ATOMS: atom_id res chain seq x y z
N MET A 1 7.57 19.10 -0.79
CA MET A 1 6.75 18.48 -1.85
C MET A 1 6.00 17.30 -1.24
N LYS A 2 4.69 17.27 -1.34
CA LYS A 2 3.87 16.21 -0.74
C LYS A 2 4.20 14.88 -1.38
N ARG A 3 4.60 13.89 -0.59
CA ARG A 3 4.77 12.53 -1.07
C ARG A 3 3.45 11.79 -0.90
N ILE A 4 2.57 11.84 -1.91
CA ILE A 4 1.34 11.06 -1.95
C ILE A 4 1.44 10.02 -3.06
N SER A 5 1.05 8.80 -2.76
CA SER A 5 0.84 7.74 -3.75
C SER A 5 -0.59 7.21 -3.67
N LEU A 6 -1.11 6.70 -4.76
CA LEU A 6 -2.43 6.10 -4.83
C LEU A 6 -2.29 4.59 -5.02
N GLU A 7 -3.00 3.79 -4.23
CA GLU A 7 -3.03 2.34 -4.39
C GLU A 7 -4.40 1.90 -4.91
N VAL A 8 -4.41 1.41 -6.14
CA VAL A 8 -5.65 1.05 -6.85
C VAL A 8 -5.71 -0.45 -7.10
N ILE A 9 -6.83 -1.03 -6.73
CA ILE A 9 -7.15 -2.43 -7.04
C ILE A 9 -7.58 -2.54 -8.50
N ALA A 10 -6.90 -3.37 -9.26
CA ALA A 10 -7.29 -3.67 -10.63
C ALA A 10 -8.74 -4.19 -10.70
N PRO A 11 -9.51 -3.85 -11.75
CA PRO A 11 -10.92 -4.23 -11.84
C PRO A 11 -11.09 -5.75 -11.97
N PRO A 12 -12.33 -6.27 -11.75
CA PRO A 12 -12.63 -7.67 -11.96
C PRO A 12 -12.28 -8.13 -13.38
N LYS A 13 -11.75 -9.36 -13.50
CA LYS A 13 -11.40 -9.96 -14.80
C LYS A 13 -12.61 -10.09 -15.73
N THR A 14 -13.82 -10.07 -15.19
CA THR A 14 -15.08 -10.18 -15.93
C THR A 14 -15.54 -8.87 -16.57
N TRP A 15 -14.88 -7.74 -16.28
CA TRP A 15 -15.27 -6.47 -16.86
C TRP A 15 -14.95 -6.40 -18.34
N GLN A 16 -15.90 -5.80 -19.12
CA GLN A 16 -15.68 -5.49 -20.52
C GLN A 16 -14.60 -4.43 -20.68
N ILE A 17 -13.83 -4.50 -21.76
CA ILE A 17 -12.69 -3.63 -22.00
C ILE A 17 -13.03 -2.13 -21.93
N ASN A 18 -14.23 -1.75 -22.37
CA ASN A 18 -14.67 -0.35 -22.33
C ASN A 18 -14.85 0.13 -20.88
N ALA A 19 -15.42 -0.69 -19.98
CA ALA A 19 -15.53 -0.37 -18.56
C ALA A 19 -14.15 -0.27 -17.89
N VAL A 20 -13.23 -1.16 -18.27
CA VAL A 20 -11.83 -1.11 -17.79
C VAL A 20 -11.15 0.20 -18.20
N LYS A 21 -11.31 0.62 -19.47
CA LYS A 21 -10.73 1.89 -19.98
C LYS A 21 -11.35 3.10 -19.30
N GLN A 22 -12.67 3.10 -19.07
CA GLN A 22 -13.33 4.17 -18.31
C GLN A 22 -12.81 4.27 -16.88
N TRP A 23 -12.61 3.13 -16.20
CA TRP A 23 -12.01 3.09 -14.88
C TRP A 23 -10.57 3.60 -14.88
N ALA A 24 -9.76 3.18 -15.85
CA ALA A 24 -8.39 3.68 -16.00
C ALA A 24 -8.35 5.19 -16.22
N ALA A 25 -9.25 5.74 -17.03
CA ALA A 25 -9.37 7.19 -17.26
C ALA A 25 -9.80 7.94 -15.99
N ALA A 26 -10.74 7.38 -15.21
CA ALA A 26 -11.17 7.99 -13.94
C ALA A 26 -10.01 8.05 -12.92
N VAL A 27 -9.23 6.97 -12.82
CA VAL A 27 -8.02 6.93 -11.97
C VAL A 27 -6.98 7.94 -12.45
N ALA A 28 -6.71 7.98 -13.76
CA ALA A 28 -5.74 8.92 -14.33
C ALA A 28 -6.15 10.38 -14.08
N ARG A 29 -7.44 10.70 -14.21
CA ARG A 29 -7.97 12.04 -13.91
C ARG A 29 -7.68 12.46 -12.47
N ILE A 30 -7.93 11.59 -11.49
CA ILE A 30 -7.65 11.91 -10.07
C ILE A 30 -6.15 12.11 -9.84
N LEU A 31 -5.32 11.23 -10.40
CA LEU A 31 -3.86 11.35 -10.28
C LEU A 31 -3.37 12.69 -10.85
N ASP A 32 -3.86 13.09 -12.03
CA ASP A 32 -3.52 14.34 -12.70
C ASP A 32 -4.02 15.56 -11.92
N THR A 33 -5.31 15.57 -11.53
CA THR A 33 -5.94 16.66 -10.76
C THR A 33 -5.18 16.99 -9.48
N HIS A 34 -4.67 15.96 -8.80
CA HIS A 34 -3.96 16.12 -7.52
C HIS A 34 -2.43 16.08 -7.63
N GLY A 35 -1.88 16.04 -8.85
CA GLY A 35 -0.43 16.01 -9.09
C GLY A 35 0.25 14.75 -8.52
N ILE A 36 -0.46 13.63 -8.46
CA ILE A 36 0.07 12.36 -7.94
C ILE A 36 0.75 11.60 -9.09
N SER A 37 2.03 11.33 -8.93
CA SER A 37 2.85 10.67 -9.96
C SER A 37 3.17 9.20 -9.69
N CYS A 38 2.67 8.63 -8.60
CA CYS A 38 2.95 7.26 -8.17
C CYS A 38 1.65 6.46 -8.02
N LEU A 39 1.55 5.34 -8.75
CA LEU A 39 0.42 4.41 -8.72
C LEU A 39 0.88 3.04 -8.22
N ASN A 40 0.46 2.66 -7.03
CA ASN A 40 0.65 1.33 -6.45
C ASN A 40 -0.45 0.39 -6.93
N LEU A 41 -0.06 -0.80 -7.34
CA LEU A 41 -0.95 -1.81 -7.91
C LEU A 41 -0.75 -3.15 -7.20
N PRO A 42 -1.54 -3.44 -6.17
CA PRO A 42 -1.41 -4.69 -5.43
C PRO A 42 -1.85 -5.90 -6.27
N GLU A 43 -1.09 -6.99 -6.15
CA GLU A 43 -1.50 -8.30 -6.64
C GLU A 43 -2.56 -8.85 -5.69
N VAL A 44 -3.83 -8.83 -6.12
CA VAL A 44 -4.94 -9.37 -5.32
C VAL A 44 -5.15 -10.83 -5.66
N THR A 45 -4.89 -11.69 -4.71
CA THR A 45 -5.12 -13.15 -4.83
C THR A 45 -6.13 -13.60 -3.79
N GLU A 46 -6.70 -14.78 -3.98
CA GLU A 46 -7.49 -15.42 -2.94
C GLU A 46 -6.59 -15.75 -1.75
N GLU A 47 -7.02 -15.36 -0.56
CA GLU A 47 -6.33 -15.59 0.69
C GLU A 47 -7.17 -16.45 1.63
N THR A 48 -6.51 -17.37 2.32
CA THR A 48 -7.13 -18.18 3.38
C THR A 48 -6.68 -17.58 4.72
N ARG A 49 -7.57 -16.82 5.34
CA ARG A 49 -7.38 -16.25 6.68
C ARG A 49 -8.46 -16.75 7.62
N PRO A 50 -8.21 -16.81 8.94
CA PRO A 50 -9.26 -17.08 9.92
C PRO A 50 -10.40 -16.06 9.80
N GLY A 51 -11.64 -16.54 10.04
CA GLY A 51 -12.84 -15.72 9.98
C GLY A 51 -13.46 -15.62 8.58
N ARG A 52 -14.66 -15.03 8.53
CA ARG A 52 -15.42 -14.85 7.29
C ARG A 52 -14.97 -13.58 6.56
N ARG A 53 -14.57 -13.71 5.31
CA ARG A 53 -14.32 -12.57 4.42
C ARG A 53 -15.62 -11.83 4.12
N ALA A 54 -15.72 -10.56 4.54
CA ALA A 54 -16.94 -9.75 4.35
C ALA A 54 -17.19 -9.38 2.89
N ILE A 55 -16.12 -9.19 2.11
CA ILE A 55 -16.19 -8.91 0.67
C ILE A 55 -15.72 -10.15 -0.08
N PRO A 56 -16.58 -10.84 -0.85
CA PRO A 56 -16.20 -12.03 -1.60
C PRO A 56 -15.01 -11.78 -2.52
N PHE A 57 -14.16 -12.78 -2.70
CA PHE A 57 -13.08 -12.70 -3.66
C PHE A 57 -13.64 -12.70 -5.09
N SER A 58 -13.11 -11.82 -5.89
CA SER A 58 -13.34 -11.77 -7.34
C SER A 58 -11.99 -11.69 -8.03
N PRO A 59 -11.67 -12.62 -8.94
CA PRO A 59 -10.44 -12.58 -9.70
C PRO A 59 -10.29 -11.23 -10.43
N LYS A 60 -9.08 -10.65 -10.33
CA LYS A 60 -8.78 -9.35 -10.93
C LYS A 60 -8.07 -9.54 -12.26
N MET A 61 -8.19 -8.55 -13.14
CA MET A 61 -7.33 -8.50 -14.32
C MET A 61 -5.87 -8.33 -13.90
N ASP A 62 -4.96 -8.56 -14.84
CA ASP A 62 -3.54 -8.32 -14.59
C ASP A 62 -3.30 -6.86 -14.18
N HIS A 63 -2.76 -6.68 -12.98
CA HIS A 63 -2.58 -5.34 -12.37
C HIS A 63 -1.53 -4.51 -13.12
N VAL A 64 -0.50 -5.14 -13.72
CA VAL A 64 0.49 -4.44 -14.55
C VAL A 64 -0.19 -3.92 -15.81
N ARG A 65 -1.01 -4.74 -16.48
CA ARG A 65 -1.76 -4.31 -17.67
C ARG A 65 -2.74 -3.18 -17.35
N PHE A 66 -3.39 -3.23 -16.18
CA PHE A 66 -4.24 -2.13 -15.74
C PHE A 66 -3.44 -0.84 -15.55
N GLY A 67 -2.28 -0.93 -14.91
CA GLY A 67 -1.38 0.23 -14.74
C GLY A 67 -0.92 0.83 -16.07
N GLU A 68 -0.65 -0.01 -17.09
CA GLU A 68 -0.33 0.48 -18.44
C GLU A 68 -1.48 1.29 -19.04
N LEU A 69 -2.73 0.84 -18.89
CA LEU A 69 -3.92 1.57 -19.36
C LEU A 69 -4.08 2.93 -18.64
N VAL A 70 -3.76 3.01 -17.35
CA VAL A 70 -3.76 4.30 -16.63
C VAL A 70 -2.63 5.20 -17.16
N ARG A 71 -1.43 4.65 -17.36
CA ARG A 71 -0.26 5.40 -17.88
C ARG A 71 -0.45 5.87 -19.33
N GLU A 72 -1.23 5.15 -20.14
CA GLU A 72 -1.63 5.61 -21.49
C GLU A 72 -2.41 6.94 -21.43
N GLN A 73 -3.14 7.19 -20.32
CA GLN A 73 -3.90 8.45 -20.09
C GLN A 73 -3.07 9.52 -19.38
N GLN A 74 -2.07 9.13 -18.58
CA GLN A 74 -1.18 10.04 -17.84
C GLN A 74 0.29 9.68 -18.10
N PRO A 75 0.89 10.18 -19.16
CA PRO A 75 2.31 9.96 -19.45
C PRO A 75 3.22 10.43 -18.29
N GLY A 76 4.26 9.67 -17.98
CA GLY A 76 5.17 9.96 -16.87
C GLY A 76 4.78 9.32 -15.53
N LEU A 77 3.62 8.67 -15.44
CA LEU A 77 3.19 7.97 -14.24
C LEU A 77 4.16 6.85 -13.85
N THR A 78 4.61 6.85 -12.61
CA THR A 78 5.39 5.76 -12.02
C THR A 78 4.46 4.65 -11.56
N ILE A 79 4.50 3.51 -12.25
CA ILE A 79 3.76 2.32 -11.90
C ILE A 79 4.58 1.48 -10.94
N ILE A 80 3.97 1.05 -9.83
CA ILE A 80 4.59 0.27 -8.76
C ILE A 80 3.76 -1.01 -8.53
N PRO A 81 3.97 -2.07 -9.33
CA PRO A 81 3.26 -3.33 -9.13
C PRO A 81 3.78 -4.07 -7.91
N HIS A 82 2.87 -4.66 -7.16
CA HIS A 82 3.21 -5.52 -6.04
C HIS A 82 3.24 -6.98 -6.49
N LYS A 83 4.16 -7.78 -5.95
CA LYS A 83 4.26 -9.20 -6.26
C LYS A 83 4.55 -10.04 -5.03
N ARG A 84 3.79 -11.10 -4.84
CA ARG A 84 4.07 -12.13 -3.82
C ARG A 84 5.24 -13.00 -4.28
N SER A 85 6.46 -12.54 -3.99
CA SER A 85 7.70 -13.24 -4.38
C SER A 85 7.76 -14.68 -3.89
N VAL A 86 7.22 -14.96 -2.73
CA VAL A 86 7.21 -16.29 -2.11
C VAL A 86 6.40 -17.33 -2.88
N ARG A 87 5.42 -16.91 -3.70
CA ARG A 87 4.52 -17.84 -4.43
C ARG A 87 5.05 -18.29 -5.79
N LEU A 88 6.08 -17.62 -6.31
CA LEU A 88 6.63 -17.93 -7.62
C LEU A 88 8.01 -18.59 -7.52
N PRO A 89 8.28 -19.67 -8.25
CA PRO A 89 9.65 -20.15 -8.45
C PRO A 89 10.55 -19.02 -8.94
N THR A 90 11.82 -19.01 -8.50
CA THR A 90 12.77 -17.92 -8.79
C THR A 90 12.87 -17.59 -10.29
N LYS A 91 12.85 -18.61 -11.17
CA LYS A 91 12.89 -18.40 -12.63
C LYS A 91 11.66 -17.65 -13.16
N GLU A 92 10.48 -17.89 -12.58
CA GLU A 92 9.25 -17.21 -12.98
C GLU A 92 9.22 -15.78 -12.44
N PHE A 93 9.68 -15.58 -11.21
CA PHE A 93 9.84 -14.25 -10.64
C PHE A 93 10.84 -13.41 -11.48
N ALA A 94 11.98 -13.99 -11.88
CA ALA A 94 12.95 -13.33 -12.76
C ALA A 94 12.33 -12.91 -14.10
N ARG A 95 11.55 -13.80 -14.75
CA ARG A 95 10.85 -13.49 -15.99
C ARG A 95 9.85 -12.36 -15.83
N TRP A 96 9.10 -12.36 -14.72
CA TRP A 96 8.16 -11.27 -14.41
C TRP A 96 8.89 -9.94 -14.23
N VAL A 97 10.00 -9.90 -13.50
CA VAL A 97 10.82 -8.68 -13.35
C VAL A 97 11.36 -8.21 -14.69
N GLN A 98 11.85 -9.12 -15.55
CA GLN A 98 12.31 -8.75 -16.89
C GLN A 98 11.21 -8.12 -17.74
N GLN A 99 9.99 -8.67 -17.70
CA GLN A 99 8.83 -8.07 -18.39
C GLN A 99 8.54 -6.63 -17.92
N LEU A 100 8.76 -6.32 -16.64
CA LEU A 100 8.63 -4.96 -16.14
C LEU A 100 9.71 -4.03 -16.67
N VAL A 101 10.95 -4.54 -16.76
CA VAL A 101 12.07 -3.78 -17.37
C VAL A 101 11.74 -3.44 -18.82
N ASP A 102 11.23 -4.38 -19.59
CA ASP A 102 10.85 -4.21 -21.00
C ASP A 102 9.73 -3.17 -21.17
N LYS A 103 8.84 -3.07 -20.19
CA LYS A 103 7.74 -2.08 -20.11
C LYS A 103 8.15 -0.74 -19.49
N ASN A 104 9.44 -0.52 -19.24
CA ASN A 104 9.96 0.66 -18.56
C ASN A 104 9.33 0.91 -17.17
N ILE A 105 9.00 -0.16 -16.43
CA ILE A 105 8.59 -0.09 -15.04
C ILE A 105 9.83 -0.32 -14.17
N ARG A 106 10.11 0.60 -13.24
CA ARG A 106 11.36 0.64 -12.49
C ARG A 106 11.18 0.50 -10.97
N HIS A 107 9.96 0.29 -10.51
CA HIS A 107 9.64 0.13 -9.09
C HIS A 107 8.77 -1.10 -8.92
N ILE A 108 9.02 -1.87 -7.86
CA ILE A 108 8.17 -3.00 -7.44
C ILE A 108 8.04 -3.01 -5.93
N VAL A 109 6.97 -3.65 -5.43
CA VAL A 109 6.87 -4.01 -4.01
C VAL A 109 6.91 -5.52 -3.89
N ALA A 110 7.92 -6.04 -3.18
CA ALA A 110 8.00 -7.45 -2.83
C ALA A 110 7.11 -7.74 -1.61
N VAL A 111 6.17 -8.65 -1.78
CA VAL A 111 5.19 -9.04 -0.75
C VAL A 111 5.48 -10.47 -0.30
N GLY A 112 5.46 -10.69 1.00
CA GLY A 112 5.67 -11.99 1.62
C GLY A 112 4.42 -12.88 1.64
N GLY A 113 4.55 -14.00 2.35
CA GLY A 113 3.44 -14.93 2.59
C GLY A 113 2.45 -14.42 3.65
N GLU A 114 1.27 -14.97 3.61
CA GLU A 114 0.19 -14.68 4.57
C GLU A 114 0.34 -15.43 5.90
N SER A 115 1.13 -16.50 5.92
CA SER A 115 1.37 -17.34 7.11
C SER A 115 2.81 -17.84 7.18
N HIS A 116 3.32 -17.96 8.39
CA HIS A 116 4.63 -18.58 8.66
C HIS A 116 4.56 -20.12 8.70
N THR A 117 3.36 -20.69 8.72
CA THR A 117 3.14 -22.15 8.74
C THR A 117 3.09 -22.76 7.35
N ILE A 118 3.03 -21.92 6.30
CA ILE A 118 2.98 -22.37 4.91
C ILE A 118 4.40 -22.33 4.34
N SER A 119 4.84 -23.46 3.78
CA SER A 119 6.07 -23.50 2.97
C SER A 119 5.78 -22.96 1.57
N TYR A 120 6.57 -22.00 1.14
CA TYR A 120 6.42 -21.35 -0.16
C TYR A 120 7.56 -21.73 -1.11
N PRO A 121 7.29 -21.90 -2.41
CA PRO A 121 8.30 -22.32 -3.39
C PRO A 121 9.26 -21.21 -3.83
N GLY A 122 8.93 -19.96 -3.52
CA GLY A 122 9.64 -18.78 -4.00
C GLY A 122 10.49 -18.09 -2.95
N LEU A 123 11.07 -16.97 -3.35
CA LEU A 123 11.99 -16.18 -2.54
C LEU A 123 11.24 -15.44 -1.41
N SER A 124 11.79 -15.44 -0.22
CA SER A 124 11.39 -14.51 0.85
C SER A 124 11.60 -13.07 0.40
N VAL A 125 10.97 -12.12 1.09
CA VAL A 125 11.09 -10.69 0.72
C VAL A 125 12.55 -10.21 0.72
N PRO A 126 13.39 -10.50 1.73
CA PRO A 126 14.81 -10.13 1.68
C PRO A 126 15.58 -10.81 0.53
N GLU A 127 15.34 -12.10 0.28
CA GLU A 127 15.99 -12.82 -0.83
C GLU A 127 15.58 -12.25 -2.19
N ALA A 128 14.29 -11.95 -2.37
CA ALA A 128 13.76 -11.32 -3.58
C ALA A 128 14.38 -9.93 -3.82
N ALA A 129 14.51 -9.12 -2.75
CA ALA A 129 15.16 -7.82 -2.83
C ALA A 129 16.63 -7.97 -3.24
N THR A 130 17.40 -8.83 -2.57
CA THR A 130 18.79 -9.08 -2.92
C THR A 130 18.94 -9.58 -4.35
N PHE A 131 18.07 -10.50 -4.77
CA PHE A 131 18.08 -11.01 -6.15
C PHE A 131 17.82 -9.90 -7.17
N VAL A 132 16.77 -9.09 -6.97
CA VAL A 132 16.42 -8.00 -7.90
C VAL A 132 17.50 -6.93 -7.94
N THR A 133 18.02 -6.51 -6.79
CA THR A 133 19.07 -5.47 -6.72
C THR A 133 20.33 -5.88 -7.48
N ARG A 134 20.70 -7.17 -7.42
CA ARG A 134 21.90 -7.71 -8.12
C ARG A 134 21.64 -7.94 -9.61
N SER A 135 20.49 -8.51 -9.97
CA SER A 135 20.21 -8.95 -11.35
C SER A 135 19.56 -7.85 -12.21
N PHE A 136 18.89 -6.88 -11.57
CA PHE A 136 18.13 -5.80 -12.23
C PHE A 136 18.40 -4.46 -11.55
N PRO A 137 19.62 -3.90 -11.62
CA PRO A 137 20.05 -2.75 -10.81
C PRO A 137 19.24 -1.45 -11.07
N ARG A 138 18.45 -1.41 -12.14
CA ARG A 138 17.56 -0.28 -12.45
C ARG A 138 16.18 -0.40 -11.77
N ILE A 139 15.89 -1.52 -11.09
CA ILE A 139 14.63 -1.73 -10.37
C ILE A 139 14.82 -1.36 -8.90
N LYS A 140 14.02 -0.43 -8.42
CA LYS A 140 13.90 -0.12 -6.99
C LYS A 140 12.90 -1.08 -6.34
N VAL A 141 13.29 -1.66 -5.22
CA VAL A 141 12.46 -2.62 -4.49
C VAL A 141 11.89 -1.98 -3.24
N GLY A 142 10.59 -2.03 -3.12
CA GLY A 142 9.85 -1.70 -1.90
C GLY A 142 9.41 -2.94 -1.13
N GLY A 143 8.97 -2.72 0.09
CA GLY A 143 8.41 -3.74 0.96
C GLY A 143 7.17 -3.27 1.69
N ILE A 144 6.53 -4.20 2.39
CA ILE A 144 5.41 -3.88 3.29
C ILE A 144 5.90 -3.83 4.73
N THR A 145 5.41 -2.84 5.50
CA THR A 145 5.60 -2.75 6.95
C THR A 145 4.25 -2.78 7.68
N ILE A 146 4.24 -3.36 8.88
CA ILE A 146 3.07 -3.45 9.75
C ILE A 146 3.49 -2.95 11.13
N PHE A 147 3.21 -1.69 11.44
CA PHE A 147 3.71 -1.01 12.65
C PHE A 147 3.27 -1.66 13.97
N THR A 148 2.21 -2.44 13.96
CA THR A 148 1.70 -3.16 15.13
C THR A 148 2.34 -4.54 15.34
N ARG A 149 3.21 -4.98 14.39
CA ARG A 149 3.87 -6.28 14.47
C ARG A 149 5.02 -6.22 15.48
N LYS A 150 5.18 -7.29 16.24
CA LYS A 150 6.34 -7.46 17.12
C LYS A 150 7.65 -7.47 16.31
N ASP A 151 8.69 -6.83 16.83
CA ASP A 151 10.02 -6.75 16.21
C ASP A 151 10.05 -6.15 14.80
N GLU A 152 9.10 -5.26 14.47
CA GLU A 152 8.98 -4.72 13.11
C GLU A 152 10.20 -3.89 12.71
N VAL A 153 10.83 -3.15 13.63
CA VAL A 153 12.05 -2.39 13.34
C VAL A 153 13.17 -3.31 12.85
N LYS A 154 13.41 -4.43 13.52
CA LYS A 154 14.41 -5.43 13.10
C LYS A 154 14.11 -5.98 11.71
N ARG A 155 12.80 -6.17 11.40
CA ARG A 155 12.35 -6.64 10.08
C ARG A 155 12.59 -5.60 9.00
N ILE A 156 12.33 -4.32 9.29
CA ILE A 156 12.59 -3.21 8.37
C ILE A 156 14.10 -3.13 8.09
N VAL A 157 14.93 -3.12 9.14
CA VAL A 157 16.40 -3.05 9.01
C VAL A 157 16.95 -4.22 8.18
N ALA A 158 16.49 -5.45 8.44
CA ALA A 158 16.90 -6.60 7.65
C ALA A 158 16.53 -6.47 6.17
N LYS A 159 15.36 -5.90 5.87
CA LYS A 159 14.91 -5.61 4.51
C LYS A 159 15.73 -4.49 3.86
N VAL A 160 16.03 -3.40 4.59
CA VAL A 160 16.91 -2.32 4.10
C VAL A 160 18.29 -2.88 3.73
N LYS A 161 18.89 -3.70 4.59
CA LYS A 161 20.16 -4.39 4.32
C LYS A 161 20.11 -5.30 3.08
N SER A 162 18.94 -5.80 2.72
CA SER A 162 18.74 -6.60 1.51
C SER A 162 18.49 -5.79 0.23
N GLY A 163 18.46 -4.45 0.31
CA GLY A 163 18.29 -3.54 -0.81
C GLY A 163 16.88 -2.96 -0.97
N ILE A 164 16.00 -3.10 0.02
CA ILE A 164 14.70 -2.40 0.02
C ILE A 164 14.91 -0.93 0.40
N THR A 165 14.40 -0.02 -0.44
CA THR A 165 14.60 1.42 -0.32
C THR A 165 13.34 2.19 0.10
N PHE A 166 12.17 1.58 -0.01
CA PHE A 166 10.92 2.20 0.42
C PHE A 166 9.93 1.17 0.98
N PHE A 167 8.99 1.65 1.79
CA PHE A 167 7.96 0.82 2.41
C PHE A 167 6.58 1.44 2.24
N LEU A 168 5.59 0.59 1.98
CA LEU A 168 4.19 0.91 2.20
C LEU A 168 3.75 0.28 3.52
N SER A 169 3.03 1.02 4.36
CA SER A 169 2.49 0.43 5.57
C SER A 169 1.21 -0.37 5.27
N GLN A 170 0.86 -1.29 6.18
CA GLN A 170 -0.53 -1.70 6.34
C GLN A 170 -1.39 -0.46 6.62
N ILE A 171 -2.67 -0.46 6.24
CA ILE A 171 -3.63 0.58 6.62
C ILE A 171 -3.60 0.77 8.14
N ILE A 172 -3.53 2.01 8.59
CA ILE A 172 -3.56 2.36 10.00
C ILE A 172 -4.69 3.33 10.32
N PHE A 173 -5.16 3.28 11.58
CA PHE A 173 -6.11 4.24 12.16
C PHE A 173 -5.58 4.86 13.46
N GLU A 174 -4.37 4.52 13.87
CA GLU A 174 -3.67 5.05 15.04
C GLU A 174 -2.20 5.32 14.73
N ALA A 175 -1.71 6.50 15.15
CA ALA A 175 -0.33 6.91 14.87
C ALA A 175 0.69 6.38 15.91
N SER A 176 0.25 5.97 17.10
CA SER A 176 1.19 5.63 18.18
C SER A 176 2.14 4.47 17.85
N PRO A 177 1.69 3.34 17.22
CA PRO A 177 2.60 2.28 16.80
C PRO A 177 3.58 2.75 15.72
N MET A 178 3.11 3.56 14.76
CA MET A 178 3.94 4.14 13.70
C MET A 178 5.02 5.05 14.29
N ARG A 179 4.64 6.00 15.16
CA ARG A 179 5.58 6.93 15.81
C ARG A 179 6.69 6.18 16.51
N ARG A 180 6.36 5.17 17.32
CA ARG A 180 7.33 4.32 18.02
C ARG A 180 8.28 3.62 17.07
N VAL A 181 7.74 2.96 16.02
CA VAL A 181 8.55 2.21 15.04
C VAL A 181 9.48 3.16 14.27
N LEU A 182 8.98 4.30 13.79
CA LEU A 182 9.79 5.23 12.99
C LEU A 182 10.88 5.91 13.83
N SER A 183 10.60 6.28 15.09
CA SER A 183 11.60 6.85 15.99
C SER A 183 12.72 5.85 16.30
N GLU A 184 12.36 4.60 16.58
CA GLU A 184 13.34 3.55 16.84
C GLU A 184 14.12 3.17 15.57
N LEU A 185 13.44 3.12 14.40
CA LEU A 185 14.08 2.85 13.13
C LEU A 185 15.11 3.93 12.78
N LYS A 186 14.79 5.22 13.04
CA LYS A 186 15.72 6.32 12.82
C LYS A 186 17.01 6.11 13.61
N ARG A 187 16.87 5.86 14.92
CA ARG A 187 18.00 5.58 15.80
C ARG A 187 18.83 4.38 15.31
N GLN A 188 18.17 3.29 14.94
CA GLN A 188 18.86 2.09 14.48
C GLN A 188 19.54 2.28 13.10
N CYS A 189 18.97 3.07 12.21
CA CYS A 189 19.64 3.45 10.97
C CYS A 189 20.89 4.29 11.22
N GLU A 190 20.82 5.25 12.16
CA GLU A 190 21.97 6.07 12.56
C GLU A 190 23.08 5.20 13.17
N ASP A 191 22.74 4.33 14.13
CA ASP A 191 23.69 3.40 14.79
C ASP A 191 24.39 2.45 13.78
N GLU A 192 23.67 2.00 12.77
CA GLU A 192 24.16 1.04 11.78
C GLU A 192 24.64 1.70 10.46
N GLN A 193 24.66 3.03 10.38
CA GLN A 193 25.05 3.81 9.19
C GLN A 193 24.26 3.41 7.93
N LEU A 194 22.96 3.14 8.10
CA LEU A 194 22.02 2.84 7.01
C LEU A 194 21.28 4.10 6.57
N GLU A 195 20.99 4.19 5.28
CA GLU A 195 20.07 5.21 4.78
C GLU A 195 18.65 4.91 5.29
N PHE A 196 17.98 5.95 5.82
CA PHE A 196 16.60 5.83 6.27
C PHE A 196 15.68 5.66 5.04
N PRO A 197 14.89 4.57 4.97
CA PRO A 197 14.05 4.32 3.81
C PRO A 197 12.88 5.31 3.70
N ASP A 198 12.36 5.50 2.50
CA ASP A 198 11.08 6.18 2.34
C ASP A 198 9.94 5.32 2.90
N VAL A 199 9.03 5.91 3.68
CA VAL A 199 7.89 5.20 4.28
C VAL A 199 6.59 5.90 3.90
N TYR A 200 5.72 5.19 3.22
CA TYR A 200 4.38 5.67 2.87
C TYR A 200 3.35 5.06 3.82
N VAL A 201 2.72 5.92 4.61
CA VAL A 201 1.69 5.55 5.58
C VAL A 201 0.37 5.35 4.83
N SER A 202 -0.16 4.14 4.89
CA SER A 202 -1.38 3.80 4.16
C SER A 202 -2.62 4.18 4.95
N LEU A 203 -3.47 4.99 4.32
CA LEU A 203 -4.78 5.41 4.78
C LEU A 203 -5.85 4.89 3.82
N ALA A 204 -7.02 4.52 4.31
CA ALA A 204 -8.13 4.13 3.47
C ALA A 204 -9.46 4.62 4.08
N PRO A 205 -10.39 5.16 3.26
CA PRO A 205 -11.72 5.51 3.72
C PRO A 205 -12.56 4.24 3.89
N ALA A 206 -13.53 4.29 4.80
CA ALA A 206 -14.60 3.29 4.90
C ALA A 206 -15.95 4.02 4.95
N ALA A 207 -16.91 3.56 4.15
CA ALA A 207 -18.25 4.10 4.10
C ALA A 207 -19.29 3.16 4.72
N ARG A 208 -18.96 1.89 4.87
CA ARG A 208 -19.89 0.82 5.27
C ARG A 208 -19.26 -0.08 6.31
N ILE A 209 -20.10 -0.68 7.15
CA ILE A 209 -19.67 -1.69 8.14
C ILE A 209 -18.87 -2.81 7.46
N ARG A 210 -19.30 -3.26 6.29
CA ARG A 210 -18.58 -4.32 5.55
C ARG A 210 -17.13 -3.96 5.22
N ASP A 211 -16.83 -2.67 5.03
CA ASP A 211 -15.48 -2.19 4.71
C ASP A 211 -14.59 -2.31 5.96
N LEU A 212 -15.10 -1.89 7.11
CA LEU A 212 -14.42 -2.05 8.40
C LEU A 212 -14.18 -3.53 8.76
N VAL A 213 -15.20 -4.38 8.57
CA VAL A 213 -15.07 -5.83 8.79
C VAL A 213 -14.04 -6.44 7.86
N PHE A 214 -14.00 -6.00 6.60
CA PHE A 214 -13.00 -6.47 5.65
C PHE A 214 -11.58 -6.01 6.02
N MET A 215 -11.42 -4.78 6.46
CA MET A 215 -10.13 -4.27 6.96
C MET A 215 -9.64 -5.06 8.18
N GLN A 216 -10.53 -5.38 9.14
CA GLN A 216 -10.19 -6.25 10.27
C GLN A 216 -9.77 -7.66 9.79
N TRP A 217 -10.48 -8.23 8.82
CA TRP A 217 -10.12 -9.52 8.25
C TRP A 217 -8.74 -9.49 7.58
N LEU A 218 -8.34 -8.36 6.99
CA LEU A 218 -6.98 -8.13 6.48
C LEU A 218 -5.93 -7.92 7.59
N GLY A 219 -6.34 -7.85 8.86
CA GLY A 219 -5.45 -7.65 10.01
C GLY A 219 -5.21 -6.19 10.38
N VAL A 220 -6.03 -5.26 9.86
CA VAL A 220 -6.01 -3.85 10.28
C VAL A 220 -6.58 -3.72 11.68
N GLN A 221 -5.89 -3.03 12.57
CA GLN A 221 -6.40 -2.72 13.91
C GLN A 221 -7.28 -1.49 13.84
N LEU A 222 -8.53 -1.64 14.28
CA LEU A 222 -9.50 -0.54 14.35
C LEU A 222 -9.52 0.06 15.77
N PRO A 223 -9.57 1.41 15.90
CA PRO A 223 -9.71 2.05 17.21
C PRO A 223 -11.09 1.79 17.83
N PRO A 224 -11.24 1.97 19.14
CA PRO A 224 -12.51 1.74 19.85
C PRO A 224 -13.71 2.49 19.26
N THR A 225 -13.48 3.68 18.72
CA THR A 225 -14.51 4.50 18.05
C THR A 225 -15.09 3.84 16.80
N LEU A 226 -14.28 3.14 16.00
CA LEU A 226 -14.74 2.38 14.84
C LEU A 226 -15.28 1.01 15.23
N LEU A 227 -14.68 0.37 16.25
CA LEU A 227 -15.20 -0.90 16.79
C LEU A 227 -16.61 -0.77 17.35
N SER A 228 -16.95 0.37 18.00
CA SER A 228 -18.28 0.63 18.51
C SER A 228 -19.34 0.68 17.40
N LEU A 229 -18.99 1.17 16.21
CA LEU A 229 -19.91 1.17 15.06
C LEU A 229 -20.23 -0.27 14.60
N LEU A 230 -19.26 -1.15 14.62
CA LEU A 230 -19.46 -2.57 14.29
C LEU A 230 -20.39 -3.24 15.31
N ALA A 231 -20.15 -3.01 16.62
CA ALA A 231 -20.96 -3.58 17.69
C ALA A 231 -22.43 -3.12 17.64
N ASN A 232 -22.64 -1.84 17.33
CA ASN A 232 -23.96 -1.21 17.28
C ASN A 232 -24.63 -1.31 15.90
N LYS A 233 -23.95 -1.83 14.88
CA LYS A 233 -24.40 -1.87 13.48
C LYS A 233 -24.81 -0.48 12.95
N ASP A 234 -24.08 0.58 13.35
CA ASP A 234 -24.40 1.98 13.05
C ASP A 234 -23.87 2.37 11.65
N GLU A 235 -24.46 1.78 10.62
CA GLU A 235 -24.09 1.99 9.21
C GLU A 235 -24.07 3.48 8.81
N PRO A 236 -25.09 4.32 9.15
CA PRO A 236 -25.13 5.71 8.70
C PRO A 236 -23.97 6.58 9.22
N ARG A 237 -23.28 6.16 10.28
CA ARG A 237 -22.18 6.94 10.87
C ARG A 237 -20.78 6.47 10.45
N VAL A 238 -20.66 5.37 9.70
CA VAL A 238 -19.35 4.79 9.37
C VAL A 238 -18.48 5.78 8.63
N GLU A 239 -18.98 6.38 7.56
CA GLU A 239 -18.22 7.32 6.75
C GLU A 239 -17.74 8.54 7.58
N ALA A 240 -18.68 9.23 8.23
CA ALA A 240 -18.36 10.44 9.01
C ALA A 240 -17.32 10.15 10.10
N ARG A 241 -17.49 9.05 10.86
CA ARG A 241 -16.56 8.66 11.91
C ARG A 241 -15.20 8.23 11.39
N THR A 242 -15.18 7.54 10.25
CA THR A 242 -13.91 7.17 9.60
C THR A 242 -13.12 8.43 9.23
N PHE A 243 -13.77 9.44 8.62
CA PHE A 243 -13.11 10.69 8.26
C PHE A 243 -12.69 11.52 9.48
N GLU A 244 -13.44 11.53 10.59
CA GLU A 244 -13.00 12.15 11.84
C GLU A 244 -11.71 11.50 12.38
N VAL A 245 -11.65 10.16 12.39
CA VAL A 245 -10.45 9.42 12.81
C VAL A 245 -9.28 9.69 11.88
N LEU A 246 -9.50 9.65 10.56
CA LEU A 246 -8.46 9.90 9.56
C LEU A 246 -7.92 11.34 9.64
N LYS A 247 -8.78 12.34 9.87
CA LYS A 247 -8.38 13.73 10.04
C LYS A 247 -7.36 13.87 11.19
N LYS A 248 -7.69 13.31 12.37
CA LYS A 248 -6.80 13.32 13.53
C LYS A 248 -5.51 12.57 13.24
N LEU A 249 -5.61 11.40 12.62
CA LEU A 249 -4.46 10.58 12.25
C LEU A 249 -3.51 11.33 11.30
N ILE A 250 -4.03 12.04 10.30
CA ILE A 250 -3.21 12.81 9.35
C ILE A 250 -2.43 13.90 10.10
N ASP A 251 -3.07 14.63 11.02
CA ASP A 251 -2.39 15.64 11.83
C ASP A 251 -1.24 15.02 12.64
N GLU A 252 -1.46 13.85 13.24
CA GLU A 252 -0.44 13.13 14.00
C GLU A 252 0.70 12.58 13.09
N VAL A 253 0.40 12.16 11.87
CA VAL A 253 1.42 11.73 10.89
C VAL A 253 2.28 12.91 10.45
N VAL A 254 1.65 14.07 10.16
CA VAL A 254 2.37 15.31 9.81
C VAL A 254 3.32 15.73 10.95
N GLU A 255 2.88 15.61 12.20
CA GLU A 255 3.74 15.85 13.37
C GLU A 255 4.97 14.92 13.40
N VAL A 256 4.77 13.63 13.08
CA VAL A 256 5.88 12.67 12.98
C VAL A 256 6.83 13.04 11.84
N MET A 257 6.30 13.46 10.68
CA MET A 257 7.13 13.94 9.56
C MET A 257 8.01 15.12 9.98
N ALA A 258 7.47 16.06 10.73
CA ALA A 258 8.22 17.23 11.21
C ALA A 258 9.28 16.87 12.27
N LYS A 259 8.98 15.95 13.19
CA LYS A 259 9.82 15.68 14.37
C LYS A 259 10.79 14.50 14.20
N VAL A 260 10.45 13.52 13.39
CA VAL A 260 11.23 12.28 13.26
C VAL A 260 12.02 12.25 11.95
N THR A 261 11.35 12.34 10.82
CA THR A 261 11.98 12.27 9.50
C THR A 261 11.07 12.76 8.39
N SER A 262 11.65 13.48 7.43
CA SER A 262 10.94 13.91 6.21
C SER A 262 10.73 12.80 5.17
N ASN A 263 11.28 11.59 5.41
CA ASN A 263 11.15 10.43 4.51
C ASN A 263 9.82 9.70 4.68
N VAL A 264 8.80 10.36 5.24
CA VAL A 264 7.46 9.83 5.38
C VAL A 264 6.54 10.50 4.36
N GLY A 265 5.64 9.73 3.78
CA GLY A 265 4.59 10.20 2.87
C GLY A 265 3.29 9.46 3.15
N PHE A 266 2.31 9.68 2.29
CA PHE A 266 0.99 9.05 2.40
C PHE A 266 0.73 8.12 1.22
N ASN A 267 0.11 6.99 1.48
CA ASN A 267 -0.44 6.10 0.47
C ASN A 267 -1.96 6.02 0.68
N ILE A 268 -2.74 6.47 -0.29
CA ILE A 268 -4.19 6.31 -0.26
C ILE A 268 -4.48 4.91 -0.80
N GLY A 269 -4.81 4.02 0.12
CA GLY A 269 -4.90 2.60 -0.13
C GLY A 269 -6.31 2.09 -0.40
N HIS A 270 -6.37 0.89 -0.94
CA HIS A 270 -7.60 0.15 -1.18
C HIS A 270 -8.62 0.88 -2.07
N VAL A 271 -8.15 1.63 -3.07
CA VAL A 271 -9.03 2.34 -4.00
C VAL A 271 -9.65 1.36 -4.98
N VAL A 272 -10.97 1.33 -4.99
CA VAL A 272 -11.80 0.52 -5.90
C VAL A 272 -12.83 1.42 -6.57
N TYR A 273 -13.52 0.89 -7.58
CA TYR A 273 -14.53 1.65 -8.30
C TYR A 273 -15.60 2.26 -7.38
N ASP A 274 -16.05 1.53 -6.37
CA ASP A 274 -17.15 1.93 -5.47
C ASP A 274 -16.77 2.98 -4.41
N ASN A 275 -15.47 3.32 -4.26
CA ASN A 275 -15.00 4.27 -3.25
C ASN A 275 -14.09 5.37 -3.80
N LEU A 276 -14.12 5.59 -5.11
CA LEU A 276 -13.23 6.55 -5.76
C LEU A 276 -13.43 7.98 -5.24
N ASP A 277 -14.69 8.42 -5.13
CA ASP A 277 -15.03 9.76 -4.61
C ASP A 277 -14.58 9.95 -3.16
N LEU A 278 -14.73 8.91 -2.33
CA LEU A 278 -14.22 8.94 -0.95
C LEU A 278 -12.70 9.00 -0.89
N SER A 279 -12.05 8.31 -1.82
CA SER A 279 -10.59 8.32 -1.92
C SER A 279 -10.09 9.70 -2.39
N GLU A 280 -10.79 10.36 -3.32
CA GLU A 280 -10.51 11.73 -3.76
C GLU A 280 -10.66 12.72 -2.59
N ARG A 281 -11.73 12.65 -1.82
CA ARG A 281 -11.91 13.45 -0.59
C ARG A 281 -10.80 13.22 0.44
N LEU A 282 -10.30 11.98 0.56
CA LEU A 282 -9.17 11.67 1.45
C LEU A 282 -7.86 12.30 0.94
N ILE A 283 -7.63 12.28 -0.38
CA ILE A 283 -6.49 12.97 -1.01
C ILE A 283 -6.55 14.47 -0.70
N GLU A 284 -7.71 15.11 -0.86
CA GLU A 284 -7.91 16.53 -0.54
C GLU A 284 -7.62 16.83 0.93
N LEU A 285 -8.12 15.98 1.83
CA LEU A 285 -7.86 16.10 3.27
C LEU A 285 -6.36 15.99 3.61
N VAL A 286 -5.67 15.01 3.06
CA VAL A 286 -4.21 14.87 3.22
C VAL A 286 -3.50 16.08 2.64
N SER A 287 -3.91 16.52 1.45
CA SER A 287 -3.32 17.66 0.77
C SER A 287 -3.44 18.95 1.57
N SER A 288 -4.61 19.25 2.12
CA SER A 288 -4.82 20.46 2.91
C SER A 288 -4.04 20.50 4.22
N ARG A 289 -3.69 19.32 4.79
CA ARG A 289 -3.01 19.19 6.08
C ARG A 289 -1.49 19.12 5.98
N ALA A 290 -0.98 18.55 4.90
CA ALA A 290 0.45 18.46 4.69
C ALA A 290 1.09 19.77 4.20
N ASP A 291 0.29 20.80 3.84
CA ASP A 291 0.75 22.14 3.44
C ASP A 291 0.63 23.19 4.58
N ALA A 292 -0.06 22.85 5.67
CA ALA A 292 -0.21 23.73 6.84
C ALA A 292 0.97 23.54 7.80
#